data_0664d4fea47cec4bd72e73a7c073b163
#
_entry.id   0664d4fea47cec4bd72e73a7c073b163
#
_cell.length_a   1.000
_cell.length_b   1.000
_cell.length_c   1.000
_cell.angle_alpha   90.00
_cell.angle_beta   90.00
_cell.angle_gamma   90.00
#
_symmetry.space_group_name_H-M   'P 1'
#
loop_
_entity.id
_entity.type
_entity.pdbx_description
1 polymer ?
#
loop_
_entity_poly.entity_id
_entity_poly.type
_entity_poly.pdbx_seq_one_letter_code
_entity_poly.pdbx_strand_id
1 'polypeptide(L)'
;MCIRDRMGLVACEAAYCKGEEWYRSMIEYVRKNIEFTKEYIAENIPDVSMIDIEGTYLVWLDFHKTGLSAEELDRRIIHNAKLWLDSGKIFGKCGEGFQRINVACPRSILKEALDRIKNILKGL
;
A
#
# COMPACT_ATOMS: atom_id res chain seq x y z
N MET A 1 2.12 -15.06 24.43
CA MET A 1 1.85 -13.71 24.93
C MET A 1 0.35 -13.51 25.01
N CYS A 2 -0.20 -13.24 26.16
CA CYS A 2 -1.64 -13.08 26.35
C CYS A 2 -2.03 -11.64 25.99
N ILE A 3 -2.61 -11.43 24.81
CA ILE A 3 -3.07 -10.09 24.34
C ILE A 3 -4.25 -9.58 25.19
N ARG A 4 -4.86 -10.44 25.99
CA ARG A 4 -6.00 -10.13 26.88
C ARG A 4 -5.56 -9.88 28.32
N ASP A 5 -4.55 -9.04 28.48
CA ASP A 5 -4.19 -8.56 29.81
C ASP A 5 -5.00 -7.31 30.20
N ARG A 6 -4.87 -6.88 31.44
CA ARG A 6 -5.56 -5.68 31.93
C ARG A 6 -5.27 -4.44 31.10
N MET A 7 -4.04 -4.25 30.65
CA MET A 7 -3.64 -3.08 29.87
C MET A 7 -4.31 -3.10 28.50
N GLY A 8 -4.39 -4.26 27.85
CA GLY A 8 -5.07 -4.42 26.57
C GLY A 8 -6.57 -4.12 26.66
N LEU A 9 -7.25 -4.55 27.74
CA LEU A 9 -8.67 -4.25 27.95
C LEU A 9 -8.93 -2.76 28.18
N VAL A 10 -8.12 -2.11 29.04
CA VAL A 10 -8.24 -0.68 29.31
C VAL A 10 -7.94 0.16 28.05
N ALA A 11 -6.91 -0.23 27.29
CA ALA A 11 -6.59 0.45 26.04
C ALA A 11 -7.70 0.31 25.00
N CYS A 12 -8.30 -0.87 24.86
CA CYS A 12 -9.42 -1.13 23.98
C CYS A 12 -10.64 -0.27 24.36
N GLU A 13 -11.03 -0.26 25.62
CA GLU A 13 -12.12 0.57 26.15
C GLU A 13 -11.86 2.05 25.86
N ALA A 14 -10.64 2.54 26.18
CA ALA A 14 -10.28 3.93 25.93
C ALA A 14 -10.34 4.30 24.44
N ALA A 15 -9.87 3.42 23.55
CA ALA A 15 -9.92 3.64 22.12
C ALA A 15 -11.35 3.76 21.61
N TYR A 16 -12.24 2.85 21.99
CA TYR A 16 -13.64 2.86 21.56
C TYR A 16 -14.44 3.99 22.19
N CYS A 17 -14.20 4.33 23.45
CA CYS A 17 -14.99 5.36 24.15
C CYS A 17 -14.48 6.79 23.91
N LYS A 18 -13.20 6.97 23.59
CA LYS A 18 -12.55 8.29 23.53
C LYS A 18 -11.76 8.56 22.24
N GLY A 19 -11.66 7.58 21.33
CA GLY A 19 -10.81 7.65 20.14
C GLY A 19 -11.50 8.20 18.88
N GLU A 20 -12.77 8.60 18.94
CA GLU A 20 -13.55 8.96 17.74
C GLU A 20 -12.94 10.09 16.91
N GLU A 21 -12.50 11.16 17.54
CA GLU A 21 -11.90 12.30 16.84
C GLU A 21 -10.59 11.89 16.12
N TRP A 22 -9.73 11.16 16.81
CA TRP A 22 -8.51 10.62 16.23
C TRP A 22 -8.81 9.67 15.07
N TYR A 23 -9.79 8.78 15.26
CA TYR A 23 -10.21 7.82 14.24
C TYR A 23 -10.69 8.52 12.97
N ARG A 24 -11.56 9.53 13.09
CA ARG A 24 -12.04 10.32 11.94
C ARG A 24 -10.90 11.03 11.22
N SER A 25 -9.98 11.63 11.95
CA SER A 25 -8.81 12.30 11.39
C SER A 25 -7.90 11.33 10.64
N MET A 26 -7.70 10.13 11.21
CA MET A 26 -6.91 9.06 10.60
C MET A 26 -7.56 8.56 9.31
N ILE A 27 -8.85 8.27 9.30
CA ILE A 27 -9.58 7.83 8.11
C ILE A 27 -9.52 8.87 7.00
N GLU A 28 -9.69 10.14 7.32
CA GLU A 28 -9.59 11.23 6.35
C GLU A 28 -8.18 11.34 5.75
N TYR A 29 -7.16 11.15 6.58
CA TYR A 29 -5.77 11.14 6.13
C TYR A 29 -5.48 9.97 5.18
N VAL A 30 -5.95 8.76 5.53
CA VAL A 30 -5.81 7.56 4.70
C VAL A 30 -6.54 7.74 3.37
N ARG A 31 -7.76 8.28 3.37
CA ARG A 31 -8.52 8.58 2.15
C ARG A 31 -7.72 9.48 1.21
N LYS A 32 -7.18 10.58 1.73
CA LYS A 32 -6.31 11.48 0.95
C LYS A 32 -5.06 10.79 0.41
N ASN A 33 -4.50 9.81 1.13
CA ASN A 33 -3.38 9.02 0.65
C ASN A 33 -3.78 8.09 -0.50
N ILE A 34 -4.98 7.50 -0.45
CA ILE A 34 -5.54 6.67 -1.52
C ILE A 34 -5.73 7.51 -2.78
N GLU A 35 -6.40 8.66 -2.67
CA GLU A 35 -6.62 9.59 -3.78
C GLU A 35 -5.29 10.02 -4.41
N PHE A 36 -4.34 10.45 -3.59
CA PHE A 36 -2.99 10.82 -4.03
C PHE A 36 -2.30 9.67 -4.77
N THR A 37 -2.40 8.44 -4.27
CA THR A 37 -1.78 7.27 -4.91
C THR A 37 -2.38 7.04 -6.29
N LYS A 38 -3.70 7.12 -6.41
CA LYS A 38 -4.42 6.95 -7.67
C LYS A 38 -4.01 8.00 -8.70
N GLU A 39 -4.01 9.27 -8.31
CA GLU A 39 -3.59 10.39 -9.17
C GLU A 39 -2.13 10.25 -9.58
N TYR A 40 -1.24 10.00 -8.62
CA TYR A 40 0.19 9.85 -8.88
C TYR A 40 0.49 8.74 -9.90
N ILE A 41 -0.16 7.58 -9.75
CA ILE A 41 0.03 6.45 -10.66
C ILE A 41 -0.49 6.79 -12.05
N ALA A 42 -1.69 7.35 -12.16
CA ALA A 42 -2.27 7.72 -13.44
C ALA A 42 -1.40 8.73 -14.23
N GLU A 43 -0.80 9.69 -13.53
CA GLU A 43 0.02 10.73 -14.15
C GLU A 43 1.46 10.29 -14.45
N ASN A 44 2.04 9.44 -13.62
CA ASN A 44 3.49 9.19 -13.63
C ASN A 44 3.89 7.77 -14.02
N ILE A 45 2.97 6.80 -13.96
CA ILE A 45 3.27 5.38 -14.18
C ILE A 45 2.14 4.74 -15.00
N PRO A 46 1.99 5.09 -16.31
CA PRO A 46 0.83 4.71 -17.13
C PRO A 46 0.69 3.18 -17.31
N ASP A 47 1.78 2.42 -17.18
CA ASP A 47 1.78 0.97 -17.30
C ASP A 47 1.39 0.24 -15.99
N VAL A 48 1.09 0.99 -14.94
CA VAL A 48 0.57 0.45 -13.68
C VAL A 48 -0.82 1.00 -13.43
N SER A 49 -1.73 0.16 -13.00
CA SER A 49 -3.05 0.59 -12.57
C SER A 49 -3.30 0.28 -11.09
N MET A 50 -4.07 1.13 -10.45
CA MET A 50 -4.52 0.92 -9.10
C MET A 50 -5.92 0.31 -9.13
N ILE A 51 -6.13 -0.79 -8.40
CA ILE A 51 -7.46 -1.37 -8.20
C ILE A 51 -8.24 -0.48 -7.24
N ASP A 52 -9.49 -0.13 -7.62
CA ASP A 52 -10.37 0.63 -6.74
C ASP A 52 -10.68 -0.18 -5.48
N ILE A 53 -10.52 0.46 -4.33
CA ILE A 53 -10.72 -0.18 -3.03
C ILE A 53 -11.99 0.33 -2.37
N GLU A 54 -12.74 -0.57 -1.78
CA GLU A 54 -13.96 -0.25 -1.03
C GLU A 54 -13.71 -0.08 0.47
N GLY A 55 -12.53 -0.48 0.94
CA GLY A 55 -12.17 -0.39 2.35
C GLY A 55 -10.70 -0.67 2.61
N THR A 56 -10.29 -0.50 3.84
CA THR A 56 -8.92 -0.64 4.32
C THR A 56 -7.94 0.43 3.79
N TYR A 57 -6.66 0.21 4.05
CA TYR A 57 -5.53 1.04 3.63
C TYR A 57 -4.51 0.24 2.81
N LEU A 58 -4.92 -0.93 2.34
CA LEU A 58 -4.08 -1.85 1.56
C LEU A 58 -4.50 -1.77 0.09
N VAL A 59 -3.70 -1.09 -0.71
CA VAL A 59 -3.98 -0.83 -2.13
C VAL A 59 -3.30 -1.89 -2.98
N TRP A 60 -4.00 -2.39 -3.99
CA TRP A 60 -3.47 -3.28 -5.01
C TRP A 60 -3.04 -2.51 -6.25
N LEU A 61 -1.81 -2.74 -6.68
CA LEU A 61 -1.22 -2.20 -7.89
C LEU A 61 -1.06 -3.32 -8.91
N ASP A 62 -1.60 -3.13 -10.08
CA ASP A 62 -1.55 -4.05 -11.22
C ASP A 62 -0.41 -3.66 -12.16
N PHE A 63 0.56 -4.55 -12.33
CA PHE A 63 1.75 -4.37 -13.18
C PHE A 63 1.69 -5.18 -14.48
N HIS A 64 0.58 -5.83 -14.83
CA HIS A 64 0.52 -6.70 -16.02
C HIS A 64 0.89 -5.98 -17.31
N LYS A 65 0.55 -4.70 -17.44
CA LYS A 65 0.89 -3.91 -18.63
C LYS A 65 2.38 -3.66 -18.80
N THR A 66 3.19 -3.83 -17.76
CA THR A 66 4.65 -3.67 -17.83
C THR A 66 5.32 -4.82 -18.57
N GLY A 67 4.66 -5.96 -18.77
CA GLY A 67 5.22 -7.18 -19.37
C GLY A 67 6.27 -7.90 -18.53
N LEU A 68 6.48 -7.46 -17.28
CA LEU A 68 7.42 -8.12 -16.37
C LEU A 68 6.85 -9.43 -15.84
N SER A 69 7.71 -10.46 -15.72
CA SER A 69 7.34 -11.66 -14.96
C SER A 69 7.20 -11.29 -13.46
N ALA A 70 6.43 -12.10 -12.72
CA ALA A 70 6.24 -11.88 -11.29
C ALA A 70 7.55 -11.92 -10.50
N GLU A 71 8.50 -12.80 -10.91
CA GLU A 71 9.84 -12.89 -10.30
C GLU A 71 10.67 -11.63 -10.57
N GLU A 72 10.66 -11.15 -11.80
CA GLU A 72 11.41 -9.95 -12.17
C GLU A 72 10.82 -8.70 -11.50
N LEU A 73 9.51 -8.61 -11.39
CA LEU A 73 8.82 -7.55 -10.66
C LEU A 73 9.25 -7.54 -9.18
N ASP A 74 9.16 -8.69 -8.50
CA ASP A 74 9.58 -8.83 -7.10
C ASP A 74 11.06 -8.45 -6.93
N ARG A 75 11.92 -8.91 -7.83
CA ARG A 75 13.35 -8.58 -7.80
C ARG A 75 13.59 -7.08 -7.91
N ARG A 76 12.90 -6.41 -8.84
CA ARG A 76 13.02 -4.95 -9.02
C ARG A 76 12.48 -4.18 -7.82
N ILE A 77 11.34 -4.55 -7.29
CA ILE A 77 10.76 -3.92 -6.10
C ILE A 77 11.72 -4.02 -4.91
N ILE A 78 12.22 -5.22 -4.62
CA ILE A 78 13.07 -5.45 -3.45
C ILE A 78 14.48 -4.88 -3.64
N HIS A 79 15.14 -5.22 -4.76
CA HIS A 79 16.56 -4.94 -4.90
C HIS A 79 16.87 -3.58 -5.56
N ASN A 80 16.00 -3.10 -6.45
CA ASN A 80 16.23 -1.83 -7.13
C ASN A 80 15.48 -0.68 -6.47
N ALA A 81 14.17 -0.83 -6.19
CA ALA A 81 13.40 0.20 -5.49
C ALA A 81 13.68 0.23 -3.98
N LYS A 82 14.28 -0.85 -3.41
CA LYS A 82 14.48 -1.00 -1.96
C LYS A 82 13.19 -0.84 -1.17
N LEU A 83 12.12 -1.47 -1.69
CA LEU A 83 10.82 -1.51 -1.05
C LEU A 83 10.47 -2.95 -0.68
N TRP A 84 9.79 -3.11 0.45
CA TRP A 84 9.23 -4.39 0.88
C TRP A 84 7.70 -4.29 0.81
N LEU A 85 7.16 -4.63 -0.36
CA LEU A 85 5.72 -4.72 -0.60
C LEU A 85 5.25 -6.17 -0.44
N ASP A 86 3.94 -6.37 -0.37
CA ASP A 86 3.39 -7.72 -0.40
C ASP A 86 3.21 -8.17 -1.86
N SER A 87 4.03 -9.12 -2.29
CA SER A 87 3.87 -9.74 -3.61
C SER A 87 2.52 -10.45 -3.72
N GLY A 88 1.80 -10.21 -4.80
CA GLY A 88 0.52 -10.86 -5.05
C GLY A 88 0.58 -12.38 -5.07
N LYS A 89 1.73 -12.97 -5.39
CA LYS A 89 1.96 -14.42 -5.38
C LYS A 89 1.64 -15.10 -4.05
N ILE A 90 1.82 -14.42 -2.92
CA ILE A 90 1.50 -14.98 -1.60
C ILE A 90 0.00 -15.23 -1.41
N PHE A 91 -0.84 -14.62 -2.25
CA PHE A 91 -2.30 -14.77 -2.23
C PHE A 91 -2.82 -15.76 -3.28
N GLY A 92 -1.92 -16.44 -4.00
CA GLY A 92 -2.25 -17.44 -5.00
C GLY A 92 -1.95 -17.01 -6.43
N LYS A 93 -2.18 -17.92 -7.39
CA LYS A 93 -1.85 -17.70 -8.81
C LYS A 93 -2.51 -16.47 -9.42
N CYS A 94 -3.74 -16.15 -9.03
CA CYS A 94 -4.45 -14.96 -9.52
C CYS A 94 -3.80 -13.64 -9.05
N GLY A 95 -2.91 -13.68 -8.08
CA GLY A 95 -2.19 -12.51 -7.59
C GLY A 95 -0.85 -12.24 -8.30
N GLU A 96 -0.43 -13.11 -9.22
CA GLU A 96 0.78 -12.86 -10.01
C GLU A 96 0.64 -11.56 -10.81
N GLY A 97 1.70 -10.76 -10.86
CA GLY A 97 1.67 -9.44 -11.51
C GLY A 97 1.11 -8.30 -10.65
N PHE A 98 0.62 -8.60 -9.46
CA PHE A 98 0.18 -7.59 -8.51
C PHE A 98 1.18 -7.35 -7.37
N GLN A 99 1.16 -6.13 -6.84
CA GLN A 99 1.84 -5.76 -5.59
C GLN A 99 0.85 -5.04 -4.67
N ARG A 100 0.84 -5.37 -3.37
CA ARG A 100 -0.01 -4.71 -2.39
C ARG A 100 0.80 -3.74 -1.56
N ILE A 101 0.40 -2.47 -1.54
CA ILE A 101 1.05 -1.40 -0.80
C ILE A 101 0.17 -0.91 0.36
N ASN A 102 0.80 -0.66 1.51
CA ASN A 102 0.15 -0.02 2.65
C ASN A 102 0.28 1.50 2.51
N VAL A 103 -0.85 2.22 2.43
CA VAL A 103 -0.87 3.69 2.30
C VAL A 103 -1.16 4.42 3.62
N ALA A 104 -1.30 3.70 4.73
CA ALA A 104 -1.45 4.29 6.06
C ALA A 104 -0.10 4.69 6.65
N CYS A 105 0.60 5.57 5.96
CA CYS A 105 1.91 6.09 6.34
C CYS A 105 1.99 7.61 6.03
N PRO A 106 3.01 8.32 6.52
CA PRO A 106 3.23 9.72 6.16
C PRO A 106 3.29 9.91 4.64
N ARG A 107 2.65 10.97 4.13
CA ARG A 107 2.58 11.30 2.70
C ARG A 107 3.97 11.37 2.03
N SER A 108 4.97 11.88 2.75
CA SER A 108 6.34 11.97 2.25
C SER A 108 6.94 10.59 1.96
N ILE A 109 6.71 9.62 2.85
CA ILE A 109 7.18 8.23 2.69
C ILE A 109 6.43 7.56 1.53
N LEU A 110 5.12 7.76 1.44
CA LEU A 110 4.30 7.23 0.35
C LEU A 110 4.78 7.77 -1.01
N LYS A 111 4.99 9.09 -1.10
CA LYS A 111 5.50 9.72 -2.32
C LYS A 111 6.86 9.17 -2.70
N GLU A 112 7.78 9.04 -1.75
CA GLU A 112 9.11 8.48 -2.00
C GLU A 112 9.02 7.04 -2.52
N ALA A 113 8.13 6.21 -1.94
CA ALA A 113 7.91 4.85 -2.41
C ALA A 113 7.40 4.82 -3.86
N LEU A 114 6.44 5.66 -4.20
CA LEU A 114 5.92 5.78 -5.56
C LEU A 114 6.96 6.30 -6.55
N ASP A 115 7.80 7.28 -6.16
CA ASP A 115 8.92 7.77 -6.97
C ASP A 115 9.93 6.64 -7.26
N ARG A 116 10.21 5.78 -6.29
CA ARG A 116 11.10 4.63 -6.45
C ARG A 116 10.49 3.58 -7.39
N ILE A 117 9.18 3.29 -7.30
CA ILE A 117 8.47 2.41 -8.22
C ILE A 117 8.54 2.97 -9.64
N LYS A 118 8.25 4.26 -9.84
CA LYS A 118 8.39 4.93 -11.13
C LYS A 118 9.78 4.75 -11.73
N ASN A 119 10.82 4.89 -10.91
CA ASN A 119 12.20 4.84 -11.41
C ASN A 119 12.64 3.46 -11.88
N ILE A 120 12.15 2.38 -11.27
CA ILE A 120 12.49 1.01 -11.70
C ILE A 120 11.77 0.57 -12.97
N LEU A 121 10.75 1.32 -13.40
CA LEU A 121 10.00 1.06 -14.63
C LEU A 121 10.45 1.96 -15.80
N LYS A 122 11.29 2.97 -15.55
CA LYS A 122 11.87 3.79 -16.62
C LYS A 122 12.80 2.95 -17.47
N GLY A 123 12.51 2.88 -18.76
CA GLY A 123 13.33 2.16 -19.74
C GLY A 123 12.84 0.73 -20.03
N LEU A 124 11.59 0.43 -19.69
CA LEU A 124 10.86 -0.72 -20.19
C LEU A 124 10.25 -0.42 -21.56
#